data_bf7bac73c5186a635c916dc4c8b2ec72
#
_entry.id   bf7bac73c5186a635c916dc4c8b2ec72
#
_cell.length_a   1.000
_cell.length_b   1.000
_cell.length_c   1.000
_cell.angle_alpha   90.00
_cell.angle_beta   90.00
_cell.angle_gamma   90.00
#
_symmetry.space_group_name_H-M   'P 1'
#
loop_
_entity.id
_entity.type
_entity.pdbx_description
1 polymer ?
#
loop_
_entity_poly.entity_id
_entity_poly.type
_entity_poly.pdbx_seq_one_letter_code
_entity_poly.pdbx_strand_id
1 'polypeptide(L)'
;MGASSAGAAKADANEIESVKTGRAREIRDIRLGAQFGGRKGHAVNTQIDAVELGLDDPALDSDLKVALDYWQRKRGARFAPTRADIDPVEIAPLLPRVMLVDVSTDPVDFRFRLAGTGIFKIHGAELTNKRALDLEPPAYAALIHRLYCDALARRAPIAHRLLIQCQTRRSAYMRIMLPLSEDGEAVNRLMTVESYADAAQDLRDCLEEARLIGEP
;
A
#
# COMPACT_ATOMS: atom_id res chain seq x y z
N MET A 1 -19.19 -30.92 21.23
CA MET A 1 -19.02 -29.47 21.01
C MET A 1 -17.53 -29.19 21.03
N GLY A 2 -16.91 -28.76 19.93
CA GLY A 2 -15.47 -28.49 19.87
C GLY A 2 -14.84 -28.84 18.52
N ALA A 3 -15.21 -28.09 17.49
CA ALA A 3 -14.47 -28.14 16.22
C ALA A 3 -14.62 -26.76 15.55
N SER A 4 -13.74 -25.81 15.83
CA SER A 4 -13.61 -24.59 15.00
C SER A 4 -12.41 -23.69 15.37
N SER A 5 -11.24 -24.22 15.71
CA SER A 5 -10.06 -23.35 15.84
C SER A 5 -8.82 -23.81 15.04
N ALA A 6 -8.90 -24.95 14.39
CA ALA A 6 -7.76 -25.51 13.65
C ALA A 6 -7.65 -25.05 12.17
N GLY A 7 -8.67 -24.39 11.64
CA GLY A 7 -8.71 -23.97 10.23
C GLY A 7 -7.95 -22.67 9.94
N ALA A 8 -8.03 -21.69 10.83
CA ALA A 8 -7.40 -20.38 10.63
C ALA A 8 -5.87 -20.45 10.74
N ALA A 9 -5.34 -21.16 11.72
CA ALA A 9 -3.91 -21.28 11.94
C ALA A 9 -3.16 -22.06 10.82
N LYS A 10 -3.86 -22.95 10.10
CA LYS A 10 -3.27 -23.67 8.95
C LYS A 10 -3.20 -22.81 7.67
N ALA A 11 -4.10 -21.83 7.51
CA ALA A 11 -4.06 -20.91 6.37
C ALA A 11 -2.85 -19.97 6.48
N ASP A 12 -2.59 -19.42 7.67
CA ASP A 12 -1.47 -18.50 7.91
C ASP A 12 -0.11 -19.19 7.77
N ALA A 13 0.04 -20.44 8.24
CA ALA A 13 1.29 -21.19 8.12
C ALA A 13 1.64 -21.52 6.65
N ASN A 14 0.65 -21.81 5.83
CA ASN A 14 0.85 -22.11 4.41
C ASN A 14 1.17 -20.85 3.58
N GLU A 15 0.69 -19.70 4.03
CA GLU A 15 0.96 -18.38 3.41
C GLU A 15 2.40 -17.92 3.70
N ILE A 16 2.89 -18.15 4.93
CA ILE A 16 4.28 -17.84 5.34
C ILE A 16 5.29 -18.75 4.61
N GLU A 17 4.97 -20.00 4.36
CA GLU A 17 5.86 -20.92 3.65
C GLU A 17 5.93 -20.64 2.15
N SER A 18 4.86 -20.12 1.56
CA SER A 18 4.83 -19.71 0.15
C SER A 18 5.66 -18.45 -0.10
N VAL A 19 5.84 -17.57 0.88
CA VAL A 19 6.70 -16.39 0.82
C VAL A 19 8.19 -16.78 0.79
N LYS A 20 8.57 -17.89 1.45
CA LYS A 20 9.95 -18.38 1.52
C LYS A 20 10.43 -19.07 0.24
N THR A 21 9.53 -19.52 -0.62
CA THR A 21 9.89 -20.34 -1.80
C THR A 21 9.97 -19.59 -3.13
N GLY A 22 9.78 -18.27 -3.14
CA GLY A 22 10.05 -17.42 -4.33
C GLY A 22 9.26 -17.78 -5.60
N ARG A 23 8.19 -18.56 -5.50
CA ARG A 23 7.31 -18.83 -6.64
C ARG A 23 6.47 -17.59 -6.92
N ALA A 24 6.75 -16.94 -8.04
CA ALA A 24 5.88 -15.90 -8.60
C ALA A 24 4.47 -16.49 -8.77
N ARG A 25 3.57 -16.18 -7.83
CA ARG A 25 2.14 -16.37 -8.05
C ARG A 25 1.68 -15.25 -8.96
N GLU A 26 1.08 -15.64 -10.06
CA GLU A 26 0.22 -14.78 -10.85
C GLU A 26 -0.76 -14.09 -9.89
N ILE A 27 -0.53 -12.82 -9.57
CA ILE A 27 -1.38 -12.06 -8.66
C ILE A 27 -2.61 -11.68 -9.47
N ARG A 28 -3.60 -12.54 -9.38
CA ARG A 28 -4.95 -12.27 -9.86
C ARG A 28 -5.59 -11.30 -8.87
N ASP A 29 -6.32 -10.33 -9.41
CA ASP A 29 -7.20 -9.39 -8.72
C ASP A 29 -7.38 -9.66 -7.21
N ILE A 30 -6.67 -8.93 -6.35
CA ILE A 30 -6.88 -9.01 -4.91
C ILE A 30 -8.19 -8.27 -4.62
N ARG A 31 -9.29 -8.99 -4.64
CA ARG A 31 -10.59 -8.46 -4.21
C ARG A 31 -10.76 -8.70 -2.72
N LEU A 32 -10.54 -7.68 -1.93
CA LEU A 32 -10.93 -7.65 -0.53
C LEU A 32 -12.28 -6.95 -0.43
N GLY A 33 -13.35 -7.71 -0.61
CA GLY A 33 -14.70 -7.23 -0.34
C GLY A 33 -14.92 -7.15 1.18
N ALA A 34 -14.72 -6.01 1.79
CA ALA A 34 -15.16 -5.76 3.14
C ALA A 34 -16.62 -5.25 3.11
N GLN A 35 -17.57 -6.12 3.48
CA GLN A 35 -18.95 -5.70 3.69
C GLN A 35 -19.07 -5.19 5.13
N PHE A 36 -19.26 -3.89 5.29
CA PHE A 36 -19.55 -3.29 6.59
C PHE A 36 -21.07 -3.28 6.81
N GLY A 37 -21.54 -4.07 7.77
CA GLY A 37 -22.95 -4.09 8.18
C GLY A 37 -23.26 -2.92 9.09
N GLY A 38 -23.98 -1.89 8.59
CA GLY A 38 -24.54 -0.83 9.42
C GLY A 38 -25.70 -1.32 10.28
N ARG A 39 -25.78 -0.88 11.54
CA ARG A 39 -26.97 -1.06 12.38
C ARG A 39 -28.15 -0.32 11.73
N LYS A 40 -29.25 -1.06 11.52
CA LYS A 40 -30.53 -0.64 10.91
C LYS A 40 -30.52 -0.48 9.37
N GLY A 41 -30.54 -1.60 8.67
CA GLY A 41 -31.29 -1.72 7.40
C GLY A 41 -30.67 -1.17 6.12
N HIS A 42 -29.50 -0.54 6.15
CA HIS A 42 -28.77 -0.13 4.94
C HIS A 42 -27.39 -0.76 4.98
N ALA A 43 -27.19 -1.79 4.18
CA ALA A 43 -25.84 -2.34 3.94
C ALA A 43 -25.06 -1.31 3.10
N VAL A 44 -24.20 -0.54 3.75
CA VAL A 44 -23.26 0.31 3.02
C VAL A 44 -22.12 -0.58 2.56
N ASN A 45 -22.07 -0.82 1.26
CA ASN A 45 -21.06 -1.68 0.65
C ASN A 45 -19.88 -0.80 0.22
N THR A 46 -18.84 -0.71 1.06
CA THR A 46 -17.57 -0.14 0.64
C THR A 46 -16.67 -1.26 0.16
N GLN A 47 -16.29 -1.21 -1.09
CA GLN A 47 -15.38 -2.15 -1.72
C GLN A 47 -14.04 -1.48 -1.95
N ILE A 48 -12.96 -2.15 -1.56
CA ILE A 48 -11.58 -1.69 -1.76
C ILE A 48 -10.81 -2.81 -2.46
N ASP A 49 -10.35 -2.53 -3.67
CA ASP A 49 -9.60 -3.47 -4.48
C ASP A 49 -8.22 -2.89 -4.83
N ALA A 50 -7.24 -3.75 -5.02
CA ALA A 50 -5.96 -3.40 -5.60
C ALA A 50 -5.64 -4.32 -6.77
N VAL A 51 -5.22 -3.73 -7.88
CA VAL A 51 -4.78 -4.42 -9.08
C VAL A 51 -3.32 -4.09 -9.31
N GLU A 52 -2.48 -5.10 -9.42
CA GLU A 52 -1.07 -4.91 -9.77
C GLU A 52 -0.95 -4.44 -11.22
N LEU A 53 -0.09 -3.46 -11.45
CA LEU A 53 0.24 -2.93 -12.77
C LEU A 53 1.65 -3.35 -13.16
N GLY A 54 1.85 -3.68 -14.45
CA GLY A 54 3.19 -3.79 -15.00
C GLY A 54 3.95 -2.47 -14.85
N LEU A 55 5.25 -2.54 -14.56
CA LEU A 55 6.08 -1.34 -14.44
C LEU A 55 6.28 -0.63 -15.78
N ASP A 56 6.07 -1.33 -16.88
CA ASP A 56 6.08 -0.87 -18.28
C ASP A 56 4.67 -0.56 -18.82
N ASP A 57 3.63 -0.72 -18.01
CA ASP A 57 2.25 -0.49 -18.41
C ASP A 57 2.07 0.96 -18.92
N PRO A 58 1.55 1.18 -20.14
CA PRO A 58 1.25 2.51 -20.65
C PRO A 58 0.32 3.31 -19.72
N ALA A 59 -0.58 2.64 -19.01
CA ALA A 59 -1.52 3.25 -18.09
C ALA A 59 -0.89 3.69 -16.75
N LEU A 60 0.35 3.28 -16.45
CA LEU A 60 1.05 3.73 -15.24
C LEU A 60 1.26 5.24 -15.31
N ASP A 61 0.89 5.94 -14.22
CA ASP A 61 1.02 7.39 -14.09
C ASP A 61 2.44 7.87 -14.41
N SER A 62 2.57 9.00 -15.11
CA SER A 62 3.86 9.54 -15.57
C SER A 62 4.81 9.84 -14.42
N ASP A 63 4.30 10.34 -13.29
CA ASP A 63 5.12 10.69 -12.14
C ASP A 63 5.61 9.43 -11.40
N LEU A 64 4.82 8.34 -11.45
CA LEU A 64 5.28 7.05 -10.92
C LEU A 64 6.37 6.44 -11.81
N LYS A 65 6.31 6.66 -13.13
CA LYS A 65 7.40 6.29 -14.06
C LYS A 65 8.68 7.10 -13.76
N VAL A 66 8.54 8.41 -13.52
CA VAL A 66 9.67 9.27 -13.12
C VAL A 66 10.29 8.78 -11.80
N ALA A 67 9.47 8.40 -10.83
CA ALA A 67 9.94 7.87 -9.55
C ALA A 67 10.69 6.54 -9.74
N LEU A 68 10.19 5.65 -10.60
CA LEU A 68 10.82 4.37 -10.93
C LEU A 68 12.17 4.58 -11.61
N ASP A 69 12.23 5.44 -12.63
CA ASP A 69 13.47 5.75 -13.38
C ASP A 69 14.52 6.37 -12.45
N TYR A 70 14.10 7.26 -11.56
CA TYR A 70 14.97 7.84 -10.54
C TYR A 70 15.54 6.75 -9.62
N TRP A 71 14.70 5.89 -9.07
CA TRP A 71 15.10 4.78 -8.21
C TRP A 71 16.07 3.84 -8.94
N GLN A 72 15.80 3.49 -10.19
CA GLN A 72 16.67 2.63 -11.00
C GLN A 72 18.05 3.23 -11.20
N ARG A 73 18.15 4.54 -11.49
CA ARG A 73 19.43 5.23 -11.59
C ARG A 73 20.21 5.19 -10.26
N LYS A 74 19.51 5.43 -9.14
CA LYS A 74 20.14 5.46 -7.80
C LYS A 74 20.58 4.10 -7.31
N ARG A 75 19.87 3.03 -7.65
CA ARG A 75 20.31 1.67 -7.27
C ARG A 75 21.55 1.20 -8.03
N GLY A 76 21.71 1.59 -9.29
CA GLY A 76 22.75 1.07 -10.16
C GLY A 76 22.70 -0.45 -10.28
N ALA A 77 23.84 -1.12 -9.99
CA ALA A 77 23.94 -2.59 -10.00
C ALA A 77 23.39 -3.26 -8.72
N ARG A 78 23.09 -2.52 -7.66
CA ARG A 78 22.53 -3.05 -6.40
C ARG A 78 21.07 -3.47 -6.62
N PHE A 79 20.53 -4.29 -5.71
CA PHE A 79 19.10 -4.61 -5.78
C PHE A 79 18.23 -3.40 -5.38
N ALA A 80 18.72 -2.53 -4.50
CA ALA A 80 18.06 -1.31 -4.06
C ALA A 80 19.07 -0.21 -3.72
N PRO A 81 18.70 1.09 -3.82
CA PRO A 81 19.50 2.19 -3.26
C PRO A 81 19.35 2.25 -1.74
N THR A 82 20.28 2.95 -1.09
CA THR A 82 20.15 3.32 0.33
C THR A 82 19.23 4.55 0.46
N ARG A 83 18.79 4.85 1.69
CA ARG A 83 18.07 6.10 1.94
C ARG A 83 18.95 7.34 1.65
N ALA A 84 20.26 7.26 1.87
CA ALA A 84 21.19 8.35 1.64
C ALA A 84 21.37 8.66 0.14
N ASP A 85 21.17 7.69 -0.75
CA ASP A 85 21.20 7.91 -2.20
C ASP A 85 20.00 8.75 -2.71
N ILE A 86 18.92 8.83 -1.92
CA ILE A 86 17.72 9.55 -2.30
C ILE A 86 17.87 11.02 -1.93
N ASP A 87 18.14 11.84 -2.95
CA ASP A 87 18.21 13.30 -2.82
C ASP A 87 16.81 13.92 -3.05
N PRO A 88 16.22 14.56 -2.04
CA PRO A 88 14.91 15.20 -2.19
C PRO A 88 14.88 16.31 -3.26
N VAL A 89 16.00 16.96 -3.52
CA VAL A 89 16.07 18.04 -4.53
C VAL A 89 15.83 17.48 -5.93
N GLU A 90 16.37 16.29 -6.23
CA GLU A 90 16.21 15.65 -7.54
C GLU A 90 14.77 15.19 -7.82
N ILE A 91 13.96 15.00 -6.77
CA ILE A 91 12.56 14.57 -6.87
C ILE A 91 11.60 15.59 -6.26
N ALA A 92 11.99 16.85 -6.17
CA ALA A 92 11.21 17.91 -5.54
C ALA A 92 9.73 17.96 -6.01
N PRO A 93 9.40 17.79 -7.31
CA PRO A 93 8.00 17.78 -7.76
C PRO A 93 7.18 16.60 -7.21
N LEU A 94 7.81 15.49 -6.83
CA LEU A 94 7.16 14.31 -6.31
C LEU A 94 6.98 14.35 -4.80
N LEU A 95 7.78 15.15 -4.06
CA LEU A 95 7.82 15.17 -2.59
C LEU A 95 6.45 15.27 -1.91
N PRO A 96 5.49 16.07 -2.41
CA PRO A 96 4.16 16.12 -1.79
C PRO A 96 3.44 14.76 -1.74
N ARG A 97 3.82 13.82 -2.60
CA ARG A 97 3.18 12.51 -2.77
C ARG A 97 4.08 11.34 -2.35
N VAL A 98 5.28 11.64 -1.85
CA VAL A 98 6.22 10.64 -1.35
C VAL A 98 5.90 10.29 0.09
N MET A 99 5.93 9.02 0.39
CA MET A 99 6.01 8.49 1.76
C MET A 99 7.29 7.69 1.93
N LEU A 100 7.91 7.82 3.08
CA LEU A 100 8.96 6.91 3.55
C LEU A 100 8.37 6.02 4.64
N VAL A 101 8.47 4.71 4.45
CA VAL A 101 7.90 3.71 5.34
C VAL A 101 9.04 2.88 5.89
N ASP A 102 9.26 2.95 7.20
CA ASP A 102 10.22 2.11 7.90
C ASP A 102 9.66 0.68 8.01
N VAL A 103 10.50 -0.31 7.80
CA VAL A 103 10.17 -1.73 7.86
C VAL A 103 10.79 -2.35 9.10
N SER A 104 9.97 -2.99 9.92
CA SER A 104 10.38 -3.91 10.98
C SER A 104 10.09 -5.34 10.53
N THR A 105 10.96 -6.29 10.87
CA THR A 105 10.83 -7.68 10.41
C THR A 105 10.50 -8.67 11.53
N ASP A 106 10.55 -8.25 12.80
CA ASP A 106 10.21 -9.09 13.95
C ASP A 106 9.52 -8.29 15.06
N PRO A 107 8.19 -8.26 15.10
CA PRO A 107 7.25 -8.70 14.08
C PRO A 107 7.30 -7.82 12.81
N VAL A 108 6.78 -8.34 11.69
CA VAL A 108 6.65 -7.54 10.47
C VAL A 108 5.69 -6.39 10.70
N ASP A 109 6.19 -5.17 10.51
CA ASP A 109 5.43 -3.94 10.70
C ASP A 109 5.93 -2.82 9.77
N PHE A 110 5.06 -1.88 9.46
CA PHE A 110 5.33 -0.77 8.56
C PHE A 110 4.90 0.53 9.22
N ARG A 111 5.85 1.45 9.42
CA ARG A 111 5.60 2.75 10.05
C ARG A 111 5.89 3.87 9.07
N PHE A 112 4.95 4.76 8.87
CA PHE A 112 5.14 5.95 8.06
C PHE A 112 6.11 6.92 8.74
N ARG A 113 7.37 6.90 8.31
CA ARG A 113 8.41 7.80 8.81
C ARG A 113 8.19 9.24 8.37
N LEU A 114 7.69 9.39 7.15
CA LEU A 114 7.39 10.67 6.52
C LEU A 114 6.21 10.45 5.56
N ALA A 115 5.28 11.40 5.55
CA ALA A 115 4.24 11.51 4.55
C ALA A 115 4.25 12.92 3.97
N GLY A 116 4.33 13.01 2.64
CA GLY A 116 4.29 14.31 1.94
C GLY A 116 2.95 15.03 2.13
N THR A 117 2.95 16.33 2.00
CA THR A 117 1.77 17.17 2.26
C THR A 117 0.58 16.89 1.34
N GLY A 118 0.81 16.34 0.15
CA GLY A 118 -0.22 15.89 -0.77
C GLY A 118 -0.93 14.63 -0.29
N ILE A 119 -0.24 13.78 0.50
CA ILE A 119 -0.83 12.55 1.08
C ILE A 119 -1.96 12.92 2.04
N PHE A 120 -1.78 13.97 2.86
CA PHE A 120 -2.87 14.48 3.69
C PHE A 120 -4.10 14.88 2.85
N LYS A 121 -3.89 15.52 1.70
CA LYS A 121 -4.98 15.91 0.81
C LYS A 121 -5.73 14.71 0.23
N ILE A 122 -5.01 13.61 -0.03
CA ILE A 122 -5.58 12.37 -0.59
C ILE A 122 -6.34 11.59 0.50
N HIS A 123 -5.72 11.41 1.67
CA HIS A 123 -6.23 10.51 2.72
C HIS A 123 -7.04 11.21 3.82
N GLY A 124 -7.04 12.55 3.87
CA GLY A 124 -7.72 13.31 4.91
C GLY A 124 -7.15 13.14 6.31
N ALA A 125 -5.95 12.56 6.43
CA ALA A 125 -5.32 12.27 7.71
C ALA A 125 -3.79 12.44 7.65
N GLU A 126 -3.19 12.90 8.75
CA GLU A 126 -1.74 12.89 8.93
C GLU A 126 -1.28 11.45 9.21
N LEU A 127 -0.37 10.95 8.39
CA LEU A 127 0.12 9.57 8.47
C LEU A 127 1.48 9.46 9.16
N THR A 128 2.24 10.53 9.29
CA THR A 128 3.58 10.51 9.93
C THR A 128 3.52 9.89 11.32
N ASN A 129 4.39 8.93 11.58
CA ASN A 129 4.49 8.12 12.79
C ASN A 129 3.36 7.09 13.02
N LYS A 130 2.33 7.02 12.18
CA LYS A 130 1.33 5.95 12.24
C LYS A 130 1.88 4.65 11.65
N ARG A 131 1.31 3.53 12.09
CA ARG A 131 1.56 2.22 11.48
C ARG A 131 0.59 2.01 10.32
N ALA A 132 0.95 1.13 9.38
CA ALA A 132 0.05 0.79 8.28
C ALA A 132 -1.28 0.16 8.79
N LEU A 133 -1.22 -0.59 9.90
CA LEU A 133 -2.39 -1.20 10.54
C LEU A 133 -3.23 -0.20 11.37
N ASP A 134 -2.75 1.02 11.60
CA ASP A 134 -3.50 2.09 12.26
C ASP A 134 -4.32 2.93 11.25
N LEU A 135 -4.28 2.59 9.96
CA LEU A 135 -5.08 3.26 8.95
C LEU A 135 -6.57 2.92 9.11
N GLU A 136 -7.40 3.84 8.70
CA GLU A 136 -8.85 3.67 8.71
C GLU A 136 -9.41 3.70 7.27
N PRO A 137 -10.39 2.90 6.96
CA PRO A 137 -11.00 1.85 7.78
C PRO A 137 -10.11 0.59 7.89
N PRO A 138 -10.37 -0.34 8.84
CA PRO A 138 -9.51 -1.52 9.07
C PRO A 138 -9.27 -2.39 7.84
N ALA A 139 -10.24 -2.52 6.95
CA ALA A 139 -10.06 -3.26 5.69
C ALA A 139 -9.04 -2.58 4.76
N TYR A 140 -9.01 -1.25 4.75
CA TYR A 140 -8.00 -0.48 4.03
C TYR A 140 -6.62 -0.68 4.65
N ALA A 141 -6.53 -0.63 5.98
CA ALA A 141 -5.29 -0.91 6.71
C ALA A 141 -4.73 -2.30 6.37
N ALA A 142 -5.57 -3.33 6.42
CA ALA A 142 -5.19 -4.71 6.10
C ALA A 142 -4.68 -4.83 4.64
N LEU A 143 -5.37 -4.19 3.68
CA LEU A 143 -4.93 -4.17 2.29
C LEU A 143 -3.56 -3.50 2.15
N ILE A 144 -3.38 -2.31 2.70
CA ILE A 144 -2.11 -1.56 2.60
C ILE A 144 -0.97 -2.35 3.26
N HIS A 145 -1.20 -2.94 4.44
CA HIS A 145 -0.22 -3.79 5.10
C HIS A 145 0.18 -4.97 4.21
N ARG A 146 -0.78 -5.66 3.61
CA ARG A 146 -0.52 -6.77 2.69
C ARG A 146 0.31 -6.35 1.48
N LEU A 147 -0.02 -5.21 0.83
CA LEU A 147 0.75 -4.70 -0.30
C LEU A 147 2.21 -4.39 0.10
N TYR A 148 2.44 -3.90 1.31
CA TYR A 148 3.80 -3.69 1.82
C TYR A 148 4.52 -5.01 2.11
N CYS A 149 3.82 -6.03 2.61
CA CYS A 149 4.39 -7.38 2.77
C CYS A 149 4.83 -7.97 1.41
N ASP A 150 4.02 -7.78 0.36
CA ASP A 150 4.35 -8.23 -0.99
C ASP A 150 5.60 -7.51 -1.52
N ALA A 151 5.70 -6.19 -1.32
CA ALA A 151 6.88 -5.41 -1.71
C ALA A 151 8.15 -5.86 -0.95
N LEU A 152 8.02 -6.14 0.36
CA LEU A 152 9.10 -6.67 1.19
C LEU A 152 9.57 -8.03 0.70
N ALA A 153 8.63 -8.94 0.41
CA ALA A 153 8.94 -10.30 -0.03
C ALA A 153 9.61 -10.33 -1.42
N ARG A 154 9.17 -9.49 -2.33
CA ARG A 154 9.72 -9.45 -3.70
C ARG A 154 11.04 -8.71 -3.80
N ARG A 155 11.35 -7.81 -2.88
CA ARG A 155 12.56 -6.99 -2.89
C ARG A 155 12.77 -6.25 -4.22
N ALA A 156 11.67 -5.87 -4.87
CA ALA A 156 11.64 -5.22 -6.18
C ALA A 156 10.52 -4.17 -6.23
N PRO A 157 10.59 -3.18 -7.12
CA PRO A 157 9.50 -2.24 -7.34
C PRO A 157 8.20 -2.95 -7.69
N ILE A 158 7.09 -2.49 -7.11
CA ILE A 158 5.74 -2.97 -7.40
C ILE A 158 4.82 -1.78 -7.54
N ALA A 159 3.97 -1.79 -8.56
CA ALA A 159 2.95 -0.76 -8.76
C ALA A 159 1.55 -1.37 -8.65
N HIS A 160 0.62 -0.61 -8.05
CA HIS A 160 -0.77 -0.99 -7.96
C HIS A 160 -1.69 0.18 -8.33
N ARG A 161 -2.83 -0.17 -8.90
CA ARG A 161 -4.01 0.68 -8.96
C ARG A 161 -4.96 0.27 -7.84
N LEU A 162 -5.27 1.20 -6.96
CA LEU A 162 -6.24 1.01 -5.89
C LEU A 162 -7.58 1.60 -6.34
N LEU A 163 -8.65 0.83 -6.14
CA LEU A 163 -10.01 1.18 -6.47
C LEU A 163 -10.81 1.17 -5.19
N ILE A 164 -11.47 2.28 -4.88
CA ILE A 164 -12.33 2.41 -3.71
C ILE A 164 -13.71 2.82 -4.20
N GLN A 165 -14.69 2.05 -3.82
CA GLN A 165 -16.08 2.29 -4.13
C GLN A 165 -16.89 2.32 -2.85
N CYS A 166 -17.63 3.40 -2.63
CA CYS A 166 -18.61 3.54 -1.57
C CYS A 166 -19.95 3.97 -2.18
N GLN A 167 -21.06 3.48 -1.69
CA GLN A 167 -22.42 3.77 -2.18
C GLN A 167 -22.48 4.18 -3.66
N THR A 168 -22.48 5.50 -3.93
CA THR A 168 -22.62 6.07 -5.28
C THR A 168 -21.31 6.63 -5.84
N ARG A 169 -20.21 6.60 -5.06
CA ARG A 169 -18.92 7.18 -5.44
C ARG A 169 -17.91 6.11 -5.74
N ARG A 170 -17.01 6.44 -6.64
CA ARG A 170 -15.88 5.59 -7.00
C ARG A 170 -14.66 6.46 -7.19
N SER A 171 -13.56 6.09 -6.55
CA SER A 171 -12.27 6.74 -6.71
C SER A 171 -11.18 5.72 -7.02
N ALA A 172 -10.15 6.16 -7.73
CA ALA A 172 -8.98 5.35 -8.01
C ALA A 172 -7.72 6.21 -7.91
N TYR A 173 -6.64 5.61 -7.42
CA TYR A 173 -5.31 6.19 -7.47
C TYR A 173 -4.27 5.09 -7.72
N MET A 174 -3.10 5.47 -8.17
CA MET A 174 -1.99 4.54 -8.37
C MET A 174 -0.92 4.77 -7.32
N ARG A 175 -0.20 3.70 -7.01
CA ARG A 175 0.90 3.71 -6.04
C ARG A 175 2.03 2.86 -6.58
N ILE A 176 3.27 3.34 -6.43
CA ILE A 176 4.47 2.54 -6.61
C ILE A 176 5.21 2.42 -5.28
N MET A 177 5.70 1.22 -4.98
CA MET A 177 6.50 0.92 -3.81
C MET A 177 7.91 0.55 -4.26
N LEU A 178 8.89 1.28 -3.80
CA LEU A 178 10.29 1.24 -4.21
C LEU A 178 11.15 0.84 -3.00
N PRO A 179 11.71 -0.38 -2.95
CA PRO A 179 12.53 -0.83 -1.84
C PRO A 179 13.79 0.03 -1.64
N LEU A 180 14.18 0.23 -0.38
CA LEU A 180 15.47 0.80 0.01
C LEU A 180 16.18 -0.17 0.93
N SER A 181 17.52 -0.23 0.84
CA SER A 181 18.35 -1.15 1.62
C SER A 181 19.63 -0.45 2.08
N GLU A 182 19.85 -0.41 3.38
CA GLU A 182 21.05 0.20 3.95
C GLU A 182 22.27 -0.75 3.90
N ASP A 183 22.02 -2.06 3.92
CA ASP A 183 23.05 -3.11 3.97
C ASP A 183 23.25 -3.86 2.64
N GLY A 184 22.37 -3.61 1.64
CA GLY A 184 22.36 -4.34 0.37
C GLY A 184 21.78 -5.76 0.47
N GLU A 185 21.29 -6.18 1.66
CA GLU A 185 20.78 -7.52 1.92
C GLU A 185 19.29 -7.52 2.25
N ALA A 186 18.85 -6.61 3.13
CA ALA A 186 17.46 -6.53 3.58
C ALA A 186 16.77 -5.27 3.07
N VAL A 187 15.45 -5.32 2.91
CA VAL A 187 14.63 -4.12 2.72
C VAL A 187 14.36 -3.51 4.08
N ASN A 188 15.01 -2.38 4.37
CA ASN A 188 14.87 -1.67 5.64
C ASN A 188 13.82 -0.57 5.57
N ARG A 189 13.49 -0.13 4.35
CA ARG A 189 12.55 0.95 4.11
C ARG A 189 11.89 0.82 2.74
N LEU A 190 10.70 1.40 2.59
CA LEU A 190 10.06 1.57 1.30
C LEU A 190 9.90 3.06 1.03
N MET A 191 10.26 3.52 -0.18
CA MET A 191 9.83 4.79 -0.72
C MET A 191 8.56 4.53 -1.53
N THR A 192 7.45 5.08 -1.09
CA THR A 192 6.17 4.93 -1.78
C THR A 192 5.80 6.26 -2.41
N VAL A 193 5.35 6.23 -3.65
CA VAL A 193 4.84 7.41 -4.35
C VAL A 193 3.42 7.13 -4.82
N GLU A 194 2.51 8.07 -4.59
CA GLU A 194 1.13 8.00 -5.04
C GLU A 194 0.86 8.95 -6.19
N SER A 195 0.05 8.53 -7.16
CA SER A 195 -0.51 9.45 -8.15
C SER A 195 -1.54 10.35 -7.48
N TYR A 196 -1.81 11.51 -8.09
CA TYR A 196 -3.02 12.24 -7.69
C TYR A 196 -4.23 11.41 -8.13
N ALA A 197 -5.17 11.20 -7.20
CA ALA A 197 -6.46 10.67 -7.57
C ALA A 197 -7.20 11.72 -8.39
N ASP A 198 -7.77 11.31 -9.52
CA ASP A 198 -8.60 12.20 -10.35
C ASP A 198 -9.77 12.80 -9.54
N ALA A 199 -10.13 12.14 -8.46
CA ALA A 199 -11.17 12.54 -7.51
C ALA A 199 -10.67 12.37 -6.06
N ALA A 200 -9.62 13.11 -5.66
CA ALA A 200 -9.09 13.04 -4.28
C ALA A 200 -10.17 13.35 -3.22
N GLN A 201 -11.14 14.21 -3.55
CA GLN A 201 -12.27 14.49 -2.67
C GLN A 201 -13.17 13.25 -2.52
N ASP A 202 -13.50 12.56 -3.62
CA ASP A 202 -14.30 11.34 -3.58
C ASP A 202 -13.59 10.22 -2.80
N LEU A 203 -12.26 10.13 -2.90
CA LEU A 203 -11.49 9.17 -2.10
C LEU A 203 -11.61 9.46 -0.61
N ARG A 204 -11.44 10.72 -0.20
CA ARG A 204 -11.60 11.12 1.21
C ARG A 204 -13.02 10.84 1.71
N ASP A 205 -14.01 11.25 0.93
CA ASP A 205 -15.41 11.05 1.29
C ASP A 205 -15.73 9.55 1.42
N CYS A 206 -15.21 8.71 0.52
CA CYS A 206 -15.36 7.25 0.61
C CYS A 206 -14.67 6.66 1.86
N LEU A 207 -13.46 7.11 2.19
CA LEU A 207 -12.73 6.64 3.37
C LEU A 207 -13.43 7.11 4.67
N GLU A 208 -13.93 8.34 4.70
CA GLU A 208 -14.65 8.89 5.85
C GLU A 208 -16.00 8.17 6.04
N GLU A 209 -16.74 7.95 4.98
CA GLU A 209 -17.99 7.15 5.02
C GLU A 209 -17.73 5.74 5.57
N ALA A 210 -16.66 5.10 5.11
CA ALA A 210 -16.26 3.77 5.59
C ALA A 210 -15.84 3.76 7.08
N ARG A 211 -15.22 4.84 7.58
CA ARG A 211 -14.89 5.02 9.01
C ARG A 211 -16.14 5.10 9.87
N LEU A 212 -17.11 5.95 9.48
CA LEU A 212 -18.35 6.17 10.23
C LEU A 212 -19.19 4.89 10.36
N ILE A 213 -19.02 3.93 9.45
CA ILE A 213 -19.73 2.64 9.48
C ILE A 213 -19.02 1.64 10.40
N GLY A 214 -17.72 1.78 10.59
CA GLY A 214 -16.88 0.90 11.41
C GLY A 214 -16.86 1.23 12.91
N GLU A 215 -17.43 2.35 13.35
CA GLU A 215 -17.53 2.68 14.77
C GLU A 215 -18.65 1.86 15.44
N PRO A 216 -18.33 1.21 16.61
CA PRO A 216 -19.28 0.34 17.34
C PRO A 216 -20.45 1.09 18.01
#